data_69c4fb496173aae048fc895afb447e04
#
_entry.id   69c4fb496173aae048fc895afb447e04
#
_cell.length_a   1.000
_cell.length_b   1.000
_cell.length_c   1.000
_cell.angle_alpha   90.00
_cell.angle_beta   90.00
_cell.angle_gamma   90.00
#
_symmetry.space_group_name_H-M   'P 1'
#
loop_
_entity.id
_entity.type
_entity.pdbx_description
1 polymer ?
#
loop_
_entity_poly.entity_id
_entity_poly.type
_entity_poly.pdbx_seq_one_letter_code
_entity_poly.pdbx_strand_id
1 'polypeptide(L)'
;MLRSIVLRFASIVTMGFFMLLAAAPAAQAQITVGGHVGFVIPWVTHGGGQTTTISDNFQIGFPLGVSFHGKGRMTLDLEMVPSISDDPRSVSLTVDPGLVWSISHGWAAGGRVAFDINSSQFGFIPLVNKSWKFKNPNGFFKAYFVEADLPVKFNRPTGGLATNSVTFATHFGLGF
;
A
#
# COMPACT_ATOMS: atom_id res chain seq x y z
N MET A 1 -39.17 10.37 -5.54
CA MET A 1 -38.80 11.15 -4.37
C MET A 1 -37.41 10.80 -3.80
N LEU A 2 -37.08 9.53 -3.61
CA LEU A 2 -35.76 9.08 -3.07
C LEU A 2 -34.56 9.51 -3.94
N ARG A 3 -34.65 9.39 -5.26
CA ARG A 3 -33.54 9.78 -6.21
C ARG A 3 -33.16 11.26 -6.12
N SER A 4 -34.11 12.16 -5.89
CA SER A 4 -33.82 13.60 -5.78
C SER A 4 -33.13 13.96 -4.45
N ILE A 5 -33.40 13.21 -3.39
CA ILE A 5 -32.76 13.40 -2.08
C ILE A 5 -31.30 12.94 -2.14
N VAL A 6 -31.04 11.78 -2.73
CA VAL A 6 -29.67 11.24 -2.88
C VAL A 6 -28.79 12.16 -3.74
N LEU A 7 -29.32 12.68 -4.85
CA LEU A 7 -28.59 13.65 -5.70
C LEU A 7 -28.28 14.96 -4.98
N ARG A 8 -29.18 15.47 -4.16
CA ARG A 8 -28.95 16.70 -3.37
C ARG A 8 -27.91 16.46 -2.27
N PHE A 9 -27.94 15.31 -1.60
CA PHE A 9 -26.93 14.95 -0.60
C PHE A 9 -25.55 14.79 -1.23
N ALA A 10 -25.43 14.09 -2.37
CA ALA A 10 -24.16 13.94 -3.10
C ALA A 10 -23.59 15.31 -3.51
N SER A 11 -24.43 16.23 -4.02
CA SER A 11 -23.98 17.58 -4.40
C SER A 11 -23.50 18.41 -3.21
N ILE A 12 -24.16 18.32 -2.05
CA ILE A 12 -23.75 19.05 -0.83
C ILE A 12 -22.43 18.51 -0.29
N VAL A 13 -22.24 17.18 -0.27
CA VAL A 13 -21.00 16.55 0.19
C VAL A 13 -19.84 16.90 -0.76
N THR A 14 -20.07 16.86 -2.07
CA THR A 14 -19.05 17.22 -3.07
C THR A 14 -18.68 18.71 -2.96
N MET A 15 -19.65 19.59 -2.82
CA MET A 15 -19.41 21.03 -2.68
C MET A 15 -18.73 21.37 -1.35
N GLY A 16 -19.08 20.68 -0.26
CA GLY A 16 -18.39 20.79 1.04
C GLY A 16 -16.95 20.35 0.97
N PHE A 17 -16.66 19.27 0.26
CA PHE A 17 -15.29 18.77 0.05
C PHE A 17 -14.44 19.74 -0.77
N PHE A 18 -15.00 20.33 -1.84
CA PHE A 18 -14.33 21.36 -2.64
C PHE A 18 -14.11 22.66 -1.86
N MET A 19 -15.07 23.09 -1.02
CA MET A 19 -14.88 24.25 -0.16
C MET A 19 -13.83 24.05 0.93
N LEU A 20 -13.71 22.85 1.50
CA LEU A 20 -12.63 22.49 2.42
C LEU A 20 -11.26 22.52 1.74
N LEU A 21 -11.15 22.12 0.48
CA LEU A 21 -9.92 22.21 -0.31
C LEU A 21 -9.58 23.68 -0.68
N ALA A 22 -10.59 24.52 -0.92
CA ALA A 22 -10.40 25.93 -1.27
C ALA A 22 -10.13 26.82 -0.04
N ALA A 23 -10.65 26.45 1.14
CA ALA A 23 -10.44 27.15 2.39
C ALA A 23 -9.19 26.70 3.16
N ALA A 24 -8.47 25.66 2.66
CA ALA A 24 -7.17 25.34 3.18
C ALA A 24 -6.29 26.58 2.98
N PRO A 25 -5.82 27.26 4.06
CA PRO A 25 -4.89 28.37 3.90
C PRO A 25 -3.76 27.83 3.04
N ALA A 26 -3.25 28.65 2.13
CA ALA A 26 -2.03 28.37 1.38
C ALA A 26 -0.82 28.33 2.35
N ALA A 27 -0.90 27.49 3.38
CA ALA A 27 0.24 26.98 4.06
C ALA A 27 1.01 26.30 2.91
N GLN A 28 2.09 26.94 2.47
CA GLN A 28 3.10 26.31 1.62
C GLN A 28 3.62 25.10 2.40
N ALA A 29 2.85 24.04 2.39
CA ALA A 29 3.28 22.74 2.83
C ALA A 29 4.36 22.37 1.83
N GLN A 30 5.61 22.53 2.22
CA GLN A 30 6.73 21.97 1.47
C GLN A 30 6.53 20.46 1.49
N ILE A 31 5.83 19.96 0.47
CA ILE A 31 5.69 18.54 0.22
C ILE A 31 6.96 18.13 -0.49
N THR A 32 7.71 17.22 0.09
CA THR A 32 8.82 16.55 -0.58
C THR A 32 8.28 15.27 -1.18
N VAL A 33 8.54 15.09 -2.46
CA VAL A 33 8.19 13.86 -3.16
C VAL A 33 9.42 12.96 -3.18
N GLY A 34 9.25 11.74 -2.78
CA GLY A 34 10.23 10.66 -2.86
C GLY A 34 9.61 9.44 -3.51
N GLY A 35 10.31 8.34 -3.44
CA GLY A 35 9.76 7.08 -3.88
C GLY A 35 10.65 5.92 -3.49
N HIS A 36 10.20 4.73 -3.85
CA HIS A 36 10.97 3.52 -3.60
C HIS A 36 10.73 2.48 -4.68
N VAL A 37 11.68 1.59 -4.79
CA VAL A 37 11.61 0.40 -5.64
C VAL A 37 12.18 -0.77 -4.85
N GLY A 38 11.68 -1.97 -5.11
CA GLY A 38 12.16 -3.12 -4.38
C GLY A 38 11.58 -4.44 -4.85
N PHE A 39 11.57 -5.40 -3.96
CA PHE A 39 10.89 -6.66 -4.11
C PHE A 39 10.25 -7.09 -2.79
N VAL A 40 9.10 -7.75 -2.87
CA VAL A 40 8.38 -8.30 -1.74
C VAL A 40 8.22 -9.81 -1.91
N ILE A 41 8.48 -10.54 -0.84
CA ILE A 41 8.40 -12.00 -0.81
C ILE A 41 7.35 -12.40 0.24
N PRO A 42 6.23 -12.99 -0.17
CA PRO A 42 5.30 -13.66 0.73
C PRO A 42 5.92 -14.99 1.20
N TRP A 43 6.12 -15.14 2.50
CA TRP A 43 6.72 -16.35 3.08
C TRP A 43 5.68 -17.40 3.40
N VAL A 44 4.54 -16.97 3.92
CA VAL A 44 3.45 -17.85 4.31
C VAL A 44 2.12 -17.12 4.15
N THR A 45 1.15 -17.81 3.56
CA THR A 45 -0.23 -17.35 3.40
C THR A 45 -1.16 -18.39 3.99
N HIS A 46 -2.05 -17.97 4.88
CA HIS A 46 -3.15 -18.78 5.37
C HIS A 46 -4.47 -18.23 4.83
N GLY A 47 -5.24 -19.05 4.13
CA GLY A 47 -6.52 -18.66 3.56
C GLY A 47 -7.34 -19.85 3.06
N GLY A 48 -8.66 -19.74 3.10
CA GLY A 48 -9.53 -20.84 2.69
C GLY A 48 -9.33 -22.14 3.45
N GLY A 49 -8.83 -22.07 4.70
CA GLY A 49 -8.52 -23.26 5.51
C GLY A 49 -7.21 -23.97 5.15
N GLN A 50 -6.40 -23.39 4.28
CA GLN A 50 -5.11 -23.94 3.85
C GLN A 50 -3.97 -22.98 4.18
N THR A 51 -2.78 -23.53 4.37
CA THR A 51 -1.54 -22.75 4.53
C THR A 51 -0.62 -23.09 3.37
N THR A 52 -0.19 -22.05 2.67
CA THR A 52 0.75 -22.12 1.55
C THR A 52 2.03 -21.39 1.95
N THR A 53 3.17 -22.01 1.76
CA THR A 53 4.47 -21.41 2.01
C THR A 53 5.18 -21.06 0.70
N ILE A 54 6.28 -20.34 0.79
CA ILE A 54 7.15 -20.06 -0.37
C ILE A 54 7.64 -21.32 -1.09
N SER A 55 7.74 -22.44 -0.37
CA SER A 55 8.15 -23.72 -0.97
C SER A 55 7.03 -24.38 -1.76
N ASP A 56 5.78 -24.10 -1.43
CA ASP A 56 4.61 -24.66 -2.12
C ASP A 56 4.27 -23.86 -3.38
N ASN A 57 4.45 -22.54 -3.31
CA ASN A 57 4.20 -21.63 -4.42
C ASN A 57 5.12 -20.41 -4.31
N PHE A 58 6.14 -20.36 -5.15
CA PHE A 58 7.02 -19.20 -5.19
C PHE A 58 6.27 -18.00 -5.78
N GLN A 59 6.26 -16.91 -5.02
CA GLN A 59 5.73 -15.63 -5.46
C GLN A 59 6.73 -14.52 -5.15
N ILE A 60 6.85 -13.56 -6.05
CA ILE A 60 7.62 -12.34 -5.86
C ILE A 60 6.88 -11.14 -6.44
N GLY A 61 6.83 -10.06 -5.70
CA GLY A 61 6.32 -8.76 -6.16
C GLY A 61 7.44 -7.76 -6.34
N PHE A 62 7.21 -6.77 -7.19
CA PHE A 62 8.15 -5.69 -7.51
C PHE A 62 7.52 -4.33 -7.20
N PRO A 63 7.50 -3.91 -5.93
CA PRO A 63 6.92 -2.64 -5.52
C PRO A 63 7.56 -1.44 -6.20
N LEU A 64 6.70 -0.52 -6.65
CA LEU A 64 7.04 0.78 -7.19
C LEU A 64 6.20 1.80 -6.44
N GLY A 65 6.80 2.58 -5.56
CA GLY A 65 6.09 3.53 -4.70
C GLY A 65 6.47 4.98 -4.94
N VAL A 66 5.49 5.86 -4.76
CA VAL A 66 5.66 7.31 -4.70
C VAL A 66 5.20 7.79 -3.34
N SER A 67 6.06 8.50 -2.63
CA SER A 67 5.81 8.94 -1.26
C SER A 67 5.77 10.47 -1.18
N PHE A 68 4.75 10.98 -0.51
CA PHE A 68 4.54 12.41 -0.26
C PHE A 68 4.80 12.71 1.22
N HIS A 69 5.88 13.40 1.50
CA HIS A 69 6.30 13.75 2.85
C HIS A 69 5.90 15.18 3.17
N GLY A 70 5.08 15.38 4.19
CA GLY A 70 4.77 16.68 4.76
C GLY A 70 5.79 17.11 5.83
N LYS A 71 5.53 18.24 6.50
CA LYS A 71 6.35 18.70 7.65
C LYS A 71 6.26 17.79 8.88
N GLY A 72 5.26 16.90 8.94
CA GLY A 72 5.02 16.00 10.07
C GLY A 72 5.76 14.68 9.93
N ARG A 73 5.36 13.74 10.78
CA ARG A 73 5.88 12.35 10.77
C ARG A 73 5.12 11.43 9.81
N MET A 74 4.03 11.90 9.22
CA MET A 74 3.15 11.11 8.38
C MET A 74 3.53 11.30 6.92
N THR A 75 3.60 10.19 6.20
CA THR A 75 3.86 10.09 4.77
C THR A 75 2.65 9.44 4.12
N LEU A 76 2.11 10.05 3.07
CA LEU A 76 1.21 9.37 2.15
C LEU A 76 2.07 8.58 1.17
N ASP A 77 1.81 7.29 1.07
CA ASP A 77 2.54 6.36 0.23
C ASP A 77 1.57 5.72 -0.77
N LEU A 78 1.91 5.79 -2.04
CA LEU A 78 1.14 5.21 -3.14
C LEU A 78 2.01 4.16 -3.82
N GLU A 79 1.65 2.89 -3.67
CA GLU A 79 2.45 1.79 -4.18
C GLU A 79 1.67 1.00 -5.24
N MET A 80 2.39 0.50 -6.24
CA MET A 80 1.92 -0.47 -7.22
C MET A 80 2.86 -1.68 -7.17
N VAL A 81 2.28 -2.87 -7.04
CA VAL A 81 3.03 -4.11 -6.89
C VAL A 81 2.65 -5.10 -7.99
N PRO A 82 3.33 -5.06 -9.14
CA PRO A 82 3.30 -6.21 -10.06
C PRO A 82 3.88 -7.42 -9.36
N SER A 83 3.20 -8.56 -9.43
CA SER A 83 3.65 -9.80 -8.79
C SER A 83 3.60 -10.95 -9.77
N ILE A 84 4.57 -11.84 -9.66
CA ILE A 84 4.68 -13.08 -10.43
C ILE A 84 4.52 -14.25 -9.46
N SER A 85 3.68 -15.20 -9.80
CA SER A 85 3.46 -16.46 -9.10
C SER A 85 3.81 -17.62 -10.03
N ASP A 86 4.34 -18.71 -9.50
CA ASP A 86 4.76 -19.86 -10.29
C ASP A 86 3.68 -20.94 -10.39
N ASP A 87 2.94 -21.19 -9.32
CA ASP A 87 1.86 -22.20 -9.31
C ASP A 87 0.55 -21.66 -8.73
N PRO A 88 -0.51 -21.45 -9.54
CA PRO A 88 -0.46 -21.41 -11.00
C PRO A 88 0.35 -20.21 -11.51
N ARG A 89 1.05 -20.40 -12.63
CA ARG A 89 1.81 -19.29 -13.22
C ARG A 89 0.89 -18.14 -13.61
N SER A 90 1.12 -17.00 -12.98
CA SER A 90 0.26 -15.81 -13.17
C SER A 90 1.02 -14.52 -12.89
N VAL A 91 0.49 -13.44 -13.44
CA VAL A 91 0.92 -12.07 -13.12
C VAL A 91 -0.29 -11.33 -12.56
N SER A 92 -0.11 -10.66 -11.45
CA SER A 92 -1.11 -9.81 -10.82
C SER A 92 -0.58 -8.41 -10.57
N LEU A 93 -1.46 -7.47 -10.32
CA LEU A 93 -1.13 -6.10 -9.95
C LEU A 93 -1.97 -5.71 -8.74
N THR A 94 -1.33 -5.35 -7.65
CA THR A 94 -1.94 -4.71 -6.48
C THR A 94 -1.65 -3.21 -6.52
N VAL A 95 -2.64 -2.39 -6.18
CA VAL A 95 -2.48 -0.96 -5.93
C VAL A 95 -2.81 -0.72 -4.46
N ASP A 96 -1.86 -0.16 -3.70
CA ASP A 96 -1.97 -0.07 -2.26
C ASP A 96 -1.56 1.30 -1.71
N PRO A 97 -2.48 2.28 -1.80
CA PRO A 97 -2.31 3.56 -1.12
C PRO A 97 -2.34 3.38 0.40
N GLY A 98 -1.49 4.13 1.10
CA GLY A 98 -1.41 4.03 2.54
C GLY A 98 -0.81 5.22 3.25
N LEU A 99 -0.76 5.12 4.55
CA LEU A 99 -0.16 6.09 5.45
C LEU A 99 0.92 5.42 6.30
N VAL A 100 2.09 6.02 6.32
CA VAL A 100 3.24 5.55 7.08
C VAL A 100 3.67 6.62 8.08
N TRP A 101 3.80 6.23 9.33
CA TRP A 101 4.20 7.10 10.42
C TRP A 101 5.64 6.84 10.83
N SER A 102 6.51 7.84 10.69
CA SER A 102 7.90 7.79 11.15
C SER A 102 7.97 7.85 12.69
N ILE A 103 8.58 6.84 13.32
CA ILE A 103 8.70 6.72 14.77
C ILE A 103 10.00 7.37 15.22
N SER A 104 11.12 6.69 15.07
CA SER A 104 12.45 7.20 15.41
C SER A 104 13.54 6.29 14.85
N HIS A 105 14.76 6.79 14.72
CA HIS A 105 15.94 6.01 14.32
C HIS A 105 15.73 5.16 13.04
N GLY A 106 14.95 5.66 12.08
CA GLY A 106 14.64 4.97 10.84
C GLY A 106 13.54 3.90 10.96
N TRP A 107 12.89 3.77 12.11
CA TRP A 107 11.68 2.96 12.24
C TRP A 107 10.44 3.73 11.80
N ALA A 108 9.56 3.06 11.15
CA ALA A 108 8.24 3.55 10.79
C ALA A 108 7.21 2.42 10.89
N ALA A 109 5.95 2.77 11.09
CA ALA A 109 4.84 1.83 11.06
C ALA A 109 3.66 2.48 10.32
N GLY A 110 2.82 1.67 9.72
CA GLY A 110 1.71 2.20 8.95
C GLY A 110 0.75 1.13 8.48
N GLY A 111 -0.02 1.50 7.48
CA GLY A 111 -0.92 0.58 6.82
C GLY A 111 -1.32 1.09 5.45
N ARG A 112 -1.55 0.16 4.54
CA ARG A 112 -2.04 0.41 3.19
C ARG A 112 -3.40 -0.28 3.00
N VAL A 113 -4.26 0.29 2.17
CA VAL A 113 -5.42 -0.42 1.60
C VAL A 113 -4.97 -1.07 0.32
N ALA A 114 -5.30 -2.32 0.10
CA ALA A 114 -4.85 -3.07 -1.07
C ALA A 114 -6.03 -3.38 -2.00
N PHE A 115 -5.85 -3.15 -3.29
CA PHE A 115 -6.80 -3.46 -4.34
C PHE A 115 -6.10 -4.25 -5.45
N ASP A 116 -6.50 -5.50 -5.65
CA ASP A 116 -5.97 -6.30 -6.75
C ASP A 116 -6.72 -5.96 -8.04
N ILE A 117 -5.98 -5.52 -9.05
CA ILE A 117 -6.56 -5.10 -10.33
C ILE A 117 -7.12 -6.31 -11.08
N ASN A 118 -8.31 -6.14 -11.68
CA ASN A 118 -9.06 -7.20 -12.37
C ASN A 118 -9.38 -8.41 -11.48
N SER A 119 -9.55 -8.17 -10.18
CA SER A 119 -9.86 -9.18 -9.17
C SER A 119 -10.96 -8.68 -8.24
N SER A 120 -11.61 -9.60 -7.57
CA SER A 120 -12.55 -9.31 -6.47
C SER A 120 -11.85 -9.21 -5.11
N GLN A 121 -10.52 -9.18 -5.10
CA GLN A 121 -9.72 -9.07 -3.88
C GLN A 121 -9.46 -7.62 -3.52
N PHE A 122 -9.68 -7.33 -2.24
CA PHE A 122 -9.27 -6.10 -1.59
C PHE A 122 -8.83 -6.41 -0.17
N GLY A 123 -8.17 -5.48 0.48
CA GLY A 123 -7.70 -5.73 1.83
C GLY A 123 -6.97 -4.55 2.44
N PHE A 124 -6.23 -4.86 3.49
CA PHE A 124 -5.33 -3.90 4.14
C PHE A 124 -4.02 -4.59 4.54
N ILE A 125 -2.96 -3.80 4.60
CA ILE A 125 -1.60 -4.25 4.85
C ILE A 125 -1.04 -3.43 6.01
N PRO A 126 -1.16 -3.88 7.28
CA PRO A 126 -0.34 -3.36 8.37
C PRO A 126 1.12 -3.62 8.06
N LEU A 127 1.96 -2.63 8.35
CA LEU A 127 3.40 -2.72 8.07
C LEU A 127 4.25 -2.11 9.17
N VAL A 128 5.47 -2.63 9.28
CA VAL A 128 6.54 -2.04 10.07
C VAL A 128 7.81 -2.01 9.22
N ASN A 129 8.40 -0.84 9.12
CA ASN A 129 9.56 -0.57 8.27
C ASN A 129 10.77 -0.16 9.11
N LYS A 130 11.93 -0.61 8.67
CA LYS A 130 13.22 -0.12 9.14
C LYS A 130 14.08 0.31 7.96
N SER A 131 14.50 1.58 7.98
CA SER A 131 15.34 2.15 6.93
C SER A 131 16.70 2.61 7.47
N TRP A 132 17.69 2.58 6.58
CA TRP A 132 19.04 3.07 6.82
C TRP A 132 19.46 3.98 5.67
N LYS A 133 19.97 5.15 6.00
CA LYS A 133 20.45 6.11 5.00
C LYS A 133 21.79 5.68 4.43
N PHE A 134 21.98 5.89 3.14
CA PHE A 134 23.30 5.76 2.53
C PHE A 134 24.21 6.90 3.02
N LYS A 135 25.51 6.61 3.09
CA LYS A 135 26.52 7.60 3.48
C LYS A 135 26.70 8.72 2.44
N ASN A 136 26.44 8.40 1.16
CA ASN A 136 26.54 9.40 0.08
C ASN A 136 25.20 10.12 -0.11
N PRO A 137 25.07 11.38 0.33
CA PRO A 137 23.81 12.12 0.19
C PRO A 137 23.51 12.55 -1.25
N ASN A 138 24.51 12.54 -2.14
CA ASN A 138 24.38 12.97 -3.55
C ASN A 138 23.97 11.81 -4.49
N GLY A 139 23.94 10.57 -4.00
CA GLY A 139 23.46 9.43 -4.76
C GLY A 139 21.96 9.54 -5.10
N PHE A 140 21.52 8.90 -6.17
CA PHE A 140 20.10 8.82 -6.53
C PHE A 140 19.31 8.12 -5.42
N PHE A 141 19.76 6.95 -4.99
CA PHE A 141 19.18 6.28 -3.83
C PHE A 141 19.68 6.88 -2.53
N LYS A 142 18.76 7.21 -1.64
CA LYS A 142 19.01 7.87 -0.35
C LYS A 142 19.04 6.90 0.82
N ALA A 143 18.31 5.79 0.72
CA ALA A 143 18.18 4.80 1.77
C ALA A 143 17.93 3.40 1.20
N TYR A 144 18.21 2.39 2.00
CA TYR A 144 17.65 1.04 1.82
C TYR A 144 16.77 0.73 3.02
N PHE A 145 15.83 -0.19 2.84
CA PHE A 145 14.91 -0.56 3.91
C PHE A 145 14.53 -2.03 3.86
N VAL A 146 14.06 -2.50 5.00
CA VAL A 146 13.36 -3.78 5.17
C VAL A 146 12.03 -3.48 5.84
N GLU A 147 10.97 -4.05 5.30
CA GLU A 147 9.61 -3.89 5.80
C GLU A 147 9.01 -5.27 6.05
N ALA A 148 8.33 -5.41 7.17
CA ALA A 148 7.50 -6.56 7.47
C ALA A 148 6.04 -6.18 7.21
N ASP A 149 5.40 -6.94 6.34
CA ASP A 149 4.02 -6.75 5.90
C ASP A 149 3.13 -7.88 6.38
N LEU A 150 1.90 -7.53 6.77
CA LEU A 150 0.87 -8.51 7.12
C LEU A 150 -0.41 -8.28 6.27
N PRO A 151 -0.39 -8.57 4.96
CA PRO A 151 -1.56 -8.45 4.10
C PRO A 151 -2.73 -9.29 4.61
N VAL A 152 -3.86 -8.64 4.87
CA VAL A 152 -5.14 -9.28 5.16
C VAL A 152 -6.05 -9.00 3.98
N LYS A 153 -6.34 -10.01 3.17
CA LYS A 153 -7.13 -9.88 1.94
C LYS A 153 -8.48 -10.57 2.05
N PHE A 154 -9.46 -9.96 1.43
CA PHE A 154 -10.84 -10.41 1.33
C PHE A 154 -11.17 -10.63 -0.14
N ASN A 155 -11.47 -11.86 -0.52
CA ASN A 155 -11.93 -12.19 -1.86
C ASN A 155 -13.45 -12.34 -1.86
N ARG A 156 -14.14 -11.59 -2.71
CA ARG A 156 -15.61 -11.54 -2.79
C ARG A 156 -16.07 -11.69 -4.24
N PRO A 157 -15.82 -12.85 -4.86
CA PRO A 157 -16.19 -13.07 -6.25
C PRO A 157 -17.70 -13.08 -6.43
N THR A 158 -18.19 -12.55 -7.55
CA THR A 158 -19.60 -12.63 -7.92
C THR A 158 -19.96 -14.07 -8.23
N GLY A 159 -20.89 -14.66 -7.47
CA GLY A 159 -21.34 -16.05 -7.65
C GLY A 159 -20.38 -17.13 -7.14
N GLY A 160 -19.31 -16.75 -6.41
CA GLY A 160 -18.34 -17.66 -5.81
C GLY A 160 -18.37 -17.64 -4.28
N LEU A 161 -17.58 -18.55 -3.68
CA LEU A 161 -17.38 -18.55 -2.22
C LEU A 161 -16.47 -17.42 -1.82
N ALA A 162 -16.89 -16.68 -0.78
CA ALA A 162 -16.06 -15.66 -0.16
C ALA A 162 -14.91 -16.32 0.61
N THR A 163 -13.70 -15.84 0.42
CA THR A 163 -12.51 -16.30 1.15
C THR A 163 -11.74 -15.14 1.75
N ASN A 164 -11.06 -15.41 2.84
CA ASN A 164 -10.14 -14.45 3.45
C ASN A 164 -8.76 -15.08 3.52
N SER A 165 -7.73 -14.26 3.45
CA SER A 165 -6.36 -14.73 3.66
C SER A 165 -5.56 -13.73 4.50
N VAL A 166 -4.58 -14.26 5.20
CA VAL A 166 -3.56 -13.49 5.91
C VAL A 166 -2.21 -13.99 5.43
N THR A 167 -1.35 -13.05 5.06
CA THR A 167 -0.01 -13.34 4.56
C THR A 167 1.02 -12.67 5.45
N PHE A 168 2.14 -13.34 5.72
CA PHE A 168 3.35 -12.69 6.21
C PHE A 168 4.31 -12.53 5.04
N ALA A 169 4.74 -11.29 4.79
CA ALA A 169 5.69 -10.97 3.73
C ALA A 169 6.81 -10.05 4.24
N THR A 170 7.92 -10.05 3.53
CA THR A 170 8.97 -9.05 3.72
C THR A 170 9.22 -8.31 2.42
N HIS A 171 9.34 -6.99 2.55
CA HIS A 171 9.65 -6.09 1.46
C HIS A 171 11.06 -5.52 1.67
N PHE A 172 11.91 -5.63 0.66
CA PHE A 172 13.26 -5.08 0.61
C PHE A 172 13.32 -4.04 -0.48
N GLY A 173 13.82 -2.84 -0.19
CA GLY A 173 13.82 -1.79 -1.18
C GLY A 173 14.86 -0.71 -0.99
N LEU A 174 14.88 0.16 -1.99
CA LEU A 174 15.72 1.35 -2.10
C LEU A 174 14.81 2.57 -2.21
N GLY A 175 15.03 3.56 -1.35
CA GLY A 175 14.34 4.85 -1.38
C GLY A 175 15.16 5.94 -2.09
N PHE A 176 14.50 6.82 -2.83
CA PHE A 176 15.08 7.93 -3.58
C PHE A 176 14.31 9.23 -3.40
#